data_0cc8b2d6387000a82a10eb372432334b
#
_entry.id   0cc8b2d6387000a82a10eb372432334b
#
_cell.length_a   1.000
_cell.length_b   1.000
_cell.length_c   1.000
_cell.angle_alpha   90.00
_cell.angle_beta   90.00
_cell.angle_gamma   90.00
#
_symmetry.space_group_name_H-M   'P 1'
#
loop_
_entity.id
_entity.type
_entity.pdbx_description
1 polymer ?
#
loop_
_entity_poly.entity_id
_entity_poly.type
_entity_poly.pdbx_seq_one_letter_code
_entity_poly.pdbx_strand_id
1 'polypeptide(L)'
;DYWVKPMGGCQKVIETTKAFGQLKDFHTLDSKGIVDRDRRTQGEINYLREQHIYVPDVAEVENLLMIEDVIKTVAKRLMKDPDDVFKQVKENVVRLFQKELDSQVILHAKHQVRKKLETTVDRKITTVEQLTEHVESIRLNIHVEEIYKNIKEEFESYIETENYKSILRVYNQKGILPQSRLCAICGISNKE
;
A
#
# COMPACT_ATOMS: atom_id res chain seq x y z
N ASP A 1 -12.20 1.39 -26.28
CA ASP A 1 -11.05 2.28 -26.06
C ASP A 1 -11.06 2.77 -24.62
N TYR A 2 -9.90 2.79 -23.97
CA TYR A 2 -9.74 3.32 -22.61
C TYR A 2 -9.04 4.67 -22.66
N TRP A 3 -9.56 5.63 -21.93
CA TRP A 3 -8.88 6.89 -21.70
C TRP A 3 -8.38 6.94 -20.26
N VAL A 4 -7.06 7.08 -20.07
CA VAL A 4 -6.42 7.16 -18.76
C VAL A 4 -6.11 8.61 -18.44
N LYS A 5 -6.60 9.09 -17.29
CA LYS A 5 -6.33 10.45 -16.81
C LYS A 5 -5.62 10.41 -15.45
N PRO A 6 -4.34 10.81 -15.37
CA PRO A 6 -3.66 11.01 -14.10
C PRO A 6 -4.32 12.15 -13.31
N MET A 7 -4.61 11.92 -12.03
CA MET A 7 -5.32 12.88 -11.16
C MET A 7 -4.41 13.58 -10.14
N GLY A 8 -3.13 13.18 -10.06
CA GLY A 8 -2.14 13.81 -9.18
C GLY A 8 -2.29 13.48 -7.68
N GLY A 9 -3.14 12.52 -7.30
CA GLY A 9 -3.23 12.04 -5.92
C GLY A 9 -4.45 11.16 -5.67
N CYS A 10 -4.31 10.23 -4.72
CA CYS A 10 -5.33 9.22 -4.39
C CYS A 10 -6.70 9.84 -4.06
N GLN A 11 -6.72 10.92 -3.28
CA GLN A 11 -7.98 11.56 -2.88
C GLN A 11 -8.76 12.07 -4.10
N LYS A 12 -8.08 12.71 -5.06
CA LYS A 12 -8.72 13.20 -6.30
C LYS A 12 -9.24 12.05 -7.16
N VAL A 13 -8.53 10.92 -7.23
CA VAL A 13 -9.04 9.73 -7.92
C VAL A 13 -10.33 9.25 -7.29
N ILE A 14 -10.35 9.13 -5.95
CA ILE A 14 -11.50 8.66 -5.18
C ILE A 14 -12.70 9.57 -5.41
N GLU A 15 -12.54 10.88 -5.22
CA GLU A 15 -13.61 11.87 -5.35
C GLU A 15 -14.16 11.92 -6.78
N THR A 16 -13.27 11.95 -7.77
CA THR A 16 -13.69 12.01 -9.18
C THR A 16 -14.40 10.73 -9.60
N THR A 17 -13.88 9.55 -9.24
CA THR A 17 -14.53 8.28 -9.60
C THR A 17 -15.93 8.19 -8.99
N LYS A 18 -16.10 8.59 -7.73
CA LYS A 18 -17.41 8.62 -7.07
C LYS A 18 -18.35 9.63 -7.73
N ALA A 19 -17.86 10.85 -8.01
CA ALA A 19 -18.68 11.88 -8.65
C ALA A 19 -19.18 11.41 -10.03
N PHE A 20 -18.30 10.83 -10.85
CA PHE A 20 -18.70 10.24 -12.13
C PHE A 20 -19.75 9.12 -11.97
N GLY A 21 -19.58 8.24 -10.97
CA GLY A 21 -20.53 7.17 -10.69
C GLY A 21 -21.92 7.68 -10.30
N GLN A 22 -22.01 8.85 -9.65
CA GLN A 22 -23.26 9.49 -9.24
C GLN A 22 -23.97 10.27 -10.37
N LEU A 23 -23.23 10.63 -11.43
CA LEU A 23 -23.73 11.44 -12.52
C LEU A 23 -24.19 10.62 -13.76
N LYS A 24 -24.54 9.36 -13.55
CA LYS A 24 -24.95 8.45 -14.64
C LYS A 24 -26.18 8.92 -15.44
N ASP A 25 -27.00 9.77 -14.86
CA ASP A 25 -28.12 10.38 -15.56
C ASP A 25 -27.69 11.44 -16.61
N PHE A 26 -26.45 11.93 -16.51
CA PHE A 26 -25.89 12.93 -17.42
C PHE A 26 -24.93 12.38 -18.48
N HIS A 27 -24.44 11.15 -18.30
CA HIS A 27 -23.50 10.53 -19.24
C HIS A 27 -23.55 8.99 -19.18
N THR A 28 -23.13 8.36 -20.25
CA THR A 28 -23.05 6.90 -20.39
C THR A 28 -21.64 6.34 -20.13
N LEU A 29 -20.70 7.19 -19.73
CA LEU A 29 -19.30 6.79 -19.54
C LEU A 29 -19.14 5.98 -18.24
N ASP A 30 -18.42 4.88 -18.32
CA ASP A 30 -18.00 4.11 -17.16
C ASP A 30 -16.67 4.64 -16.63
N SER A 31 -16.59 4.84 -15.32
CA SER A 31 -15.39 5.37 -14.66
C SER A 31 -14.89 4.39 -13.62
N LYS A 32 -13.59 4.10 -13.64
CA LYS A 32 -12.90 3.27 -12.65
C LYS A 32 -11.65 3.98 -12.17
N GLY A 33 -11.41 3.93 -10.86
CA GLY A 33 -10.21 4.50 -10.25
C GLY A 33 -9.16 3.42 -9.94
N ILE A 34 -7.90 3.82 -9.94
CA ILE A 34 -6.79 3.02 -9.40
C ILE A 34 -6.04 3.91 -8.41
N VAL A 35 -5.82 3.40 -7.19
CA VAL A 35 -5.07 4.12 -6.14
C VAL A 35 -4.09 3.17 -5.46
N ASP A 36 -3.03 3.73 -4.90
CA ASP A 36 -2.07 2.97 -4.09
C ASP A 36 -2.76 2.27 -2.93
N ARG A 37 -2.25 1.10 -2.56
CA ARG A 37 -2.67 0.41 -1.36
C ARG A 37 -2.26 1.19 -0.11
N ASP A 38 -1.09 1.79 -0.13
CA ASP A 38 -0.51 2.44 1.03
C ASP A 38 -0.59 1.51 2.27
N ARG A 39 -1.10 2.06 3.39
CA ARG A 39 -1.32 1.35 4.65
C ARG A 39 -2.81 1.12 4.94
N ARG A 40 -3.64 1.05 3.87
CA ARG A 40 -5.10 0.87 4.01
C ARG A 40 -5.44 -0.48 4.62
N THR A 41 -6.42 -0.47 5.49
CA THR A 41 -7.00 -1.68 6.05
C THR A 41 -7.82 -2.44 5.00
N GLN A 42 -8.10 -3.71 5.24
CA GLN A 42 -8.95 -4.50 4.33
C GLN A 42 -10.37 -3.93 4.23
N GLY A 43 -10.90 -3.36 5.30
CA GLY A 43 -12.20 -2.69 5.29
C GLY A 43 -12.23 -1.47 4.36
N GLU A 44 -11.19 -0.63 4.41
CA GLU A 44 -11.06 0.52 3.50
C GLU A 44 -10.94 0.07 2.04
N ILE A 45 -10.19 -0.99 1.79
CA ILE A 45 -10.02 -1.54 0.42
C ILE A 45 -11.35 -2.07 -0.11
N ASN A 46 -12.09 -2.81 0.69
CA ASN A 46 -13.39 -3.34 0.30
C ASN A 46 -14.37 -2.20 -0.01
N TYR A 47 -14.42 -1.18 0.84
CA TYR A 47 -15.22 0.01 0.60
C TYR A 47 -14.86 0.73 -0.72
N LEU A 48 -13.57 0.88 -1.02
CA LEU A 48 -13.12 1.48 -2.27
C LEU A 48 -13.52 0.65 -3.50
N ARG A 49 -13.44 -0.68 -3.40
CA ARG A 49 -13.85 -1.59 -4.48
C ARG A 49 -15.35 -1.48 -4.80
N GLU A 50 -16.20 -1.32 -3.79
CA GLU A 50 -17.63 -1.06 -3.97
C GLU A 50 -17.90 0.26 -4.71
N GLN A 51 -16.97 1.20 -4.63
CA GLN A 51 -17.00 2.48 -5.35
C GLN A 51 -16.29 2.43 -6.71
N HIS A 52 -16.07 1.24 -7.27
CA HIS A 52 -15.33 1.04 -8.53
C HIS A 52 -13.88 1.55 -8.52
N ILE A 53 -13.25 1.57 -7.35
CA ILE A 53 -11.86 1.98 -7.18
C ILE A 53 -11.02 0.75 -6.88
N TYR A 54 -10.10 0.44 -7.78
CA TYR A 54 -9.19 -0.68 -7.63
C TYR A 54 -8.00 -0.30 -6.76
N VAL A 55 -7.68 -1.19 -5.82
CA VAL A 55 -6.49 -1.11 -4.96
C VAL A 55 -5.65 -2.35 -5.23
N PRO A 56 -4.44 -2.23 -5.76
CA PRO A 56 -3.57 -3.37 -6.05
C PRO A 56 -3.11 -4.07 -4.77
N ASP A 57 -2.66 -5.32 -4.94
CA ASP A 57 -2.14 -6.12 -3.81
C ASP A 57 -0.63 -5.89 -3.58
N VAL A 58 -0.19 -4.67 -3.84
CA VAL A 58 1.15 -4.14 -3.55
C VAL A 58 1.02 -2.76 -2.94
N ALA A 59 2.00 -2.32 -2.14
CA ALA A 59 1.91 -1.06 -1.39
C ALA A 59 1.77 0.17 -2.31
N GLU A 60 2.57 0.26 -3.34
CA GLU A 60 2.59 1.33 -4.35
C GLU A 60 2.28 0.75 -5.73
N VAL A 61 1.62 1.52 -6.61
CA VAL A 61 1.27 1.06 -7.98
C VAL A 61 2.52 0.68 -8.77
N GLU A 62 3.62 1.39 -8.61
CA GLU A 62 4.90 1.10 -9.24
C GLU A 62 5.45 -0.29 -8.86
N ASN A 63 5.11 -0.80 -7.68
CA ASN A 63 5.53 -2.13 -7.23
C ASN A 63 4.83 -3.28 -7.99
N LEU A 64 3.84 -2.97 -8.85
CA LEU A 64 3.28 -3.95 -9.79
C LEU A 64 4.36 -4.52 -10.73
N LEU A 65 5.38 -3.74 -11.05
CA LEU A 65 6.52 -4.21 -11.85
C LEU A 65 7.41 -5.22 -11.10
N MET A 66 7.26 -5.29 -9.79
CA MET A 66 8.01 -6.19 -8.93
C MET A 66 7.31 -7.53 -8.66
N ILE A 67 6.11 -7.75 -9.21
CA ILE A 67 5.40 -9.02 -9.08
C ILE A 67 6.18 -10.14 -9.78
N GLU A 68 6.27 -11.30 -9.16
CA GLU A 68 7.02 -12.46 -9.64
C GLU A 68 6.76 -12.78 -11.12
N ASP A 69 5.48 -12.86 -11.51
CA ASP A 69 5.10 -13.18 -12.90
C ASP A 69 5.59 -12.14 -13.89
N VAL A 70 5.60 -10.86 -13.49
CA VAL A 70 6.10 -9.77 -14.33
C VAL A 70 7.62 -9.90 -14.50
N ILE A 71 8.34 -10.06 -13.39
CA ILE A 71 9.80 -10.24 -13.41
C ILE A 71 10.19 -11.44 -14.28
N LYS A 72 9.55 -12.59 -14.05
CA LYS A 72 9.82 -13.82 -14.83
C LYS A 72 9.48 -13.66 -16.32
N THR A 73 8.41 -12.94 -16.64
CA THR A 73 8.04 -12.65 -18.04
C THR A 73 9.07 -11.77 -18.71
N VAL A 74 9.55 -10.73 -18.05
CA VAL A 74 10.61 -9.84 -18.55
C VAL A 74 11.92 -10.62 -18.73
N ALA A 75 12.32 -11.43 -17.75
CA ALA A 75 13.52 -12.24 -17.82
C ALA A 75 13.50 -13.21 -19.04
N LYS A 76 12.37 -13.90 -19.26
CA LYS A 76 12.18 -14.78 -20.44
C LYS A 76 12.35 -14.02 -21.76
N ARG A 77 11.77 -12.82 -21.88
CA ARG A 77 11.89 -11.99 -23.09
C ARG A 77 13.33 -11.53 -23.36
N LEU A 78 14.12 -11.41 -22.28
CA LEU A 78 15.53 -11.03 -22.34
C LEU A 78 16.47 -12.25 -22.43
N MET A 79 15.93 -13.45 -22.68
CA MET A 79 16.68 -14.72 -22.76
C MET A 79 17.50 -15.02 -21.49
N LYS A 80 16.99 -14.62 -20.35
CA LYS A 80 17.56 -14.90 -19.02
C LYS A 80 16.79 -16.02 -18.34
N ASP A 81 17.42 -16.71 -17.41
CA ASP A 81 16.75 -17.68 -16.55
C ASP A 81 15.75 -16.93 -15.62
N PRO A 82 14.43 -17.20 -15.73
CA PRO A 82 13.43 -16.45 -14.99
C PRO A 82 13.47 -16.71 -13.49
N ASP A 83 13.83 -17.94 -13.08
CA ASP A 83 13.85 -18.36 -11.68
C ASP A 83 15.08 -17.78 -10.99
N ASP A 84 16.24 -17.78 -11.66
CA ASP A 84 17.45 -17.16 -11.14
C ASP A 84 17.32 -15.65 -11.00
N VAL A 85 16.77 -14.97 -12.04
CA VAL A 85 16.50 -13.52 -11.97
C VAL A 85 15.55 -13.20 -10.82
N PHE A 86 14.45 -13.94 -10.69
CA PHE A 86 13.49 -13.70 -9.62
C PHE A 86 14.11 -13.95 -8.24
N LYS A 87 14.88 -15.01 -8.07
CA LYS A 87 15.58 -15.31 -6.83
C LYS A 87 16.49 -14.17 -6.39
N GLN A 88 17.33 -13.65 -7.29
CA GLN A 88 18.21 -12.52 -6.97
C GLN A 88 17.46 -11.25 -6.60
N VAL A 89 16.36 -10.93 -7.30
CA VAL A 89 15.50 -9.79 -7.00
C VAL A 89 14.83 -9.97 -5.65
N LYS A 90 14.27 -11.14 -5.37
CA LYS A 90 13.64 -11.48 -4.09
C LYS A 90 14.62 -11.29 -2.93
N GLU A 91 15.82 -11.84 -3.02
CA GLU A 91 16.87 -11.71 -2.00
C GLU A 91 17.22 -10.22 -1.75
N ASN A 92 17.32 -9.42 -2.81
CA ASN A 92 17.58 -7.99 -2.68
C ASN A 92 16.44 -7.25 -1.98
N VAL A 93 15.19 -7.54 -2.34
CA VAL A 93 13.99 -6.88 -1.73
C VAL A 93 13.85 -7.27 -0.27
N VAL A 94 14.00 -8.55 0.08
CA VAL A 94 13.95 -9.02 1.47
C VAL A 94 15.01 -8.31 2.31
N ARG A 95 16.24 -8.21 1.81
CA ARG A 95 17.35 -7.52 2.49
C ARG A 95 17.08 -6.03 2.66
N LEU A 96 16.50 -5.36 1.65
CA LEU A 96 16.11 -3.95 1.74
C LEU A 96 15.04 -3.74 2.80
N PHE A 97 14.01 -4.58 2.79
CA PHE A 97 12.94 -4.52 3.79
C PHE A 97 13.46 -4.77 5.20
N GLN A 98 14.35 -5.77 5.38
CA GLN A 98 15.00 -6.05 6.66
C GLN A 98 15.80 -4.85 7.17
N LYS A 99 16.54 -4.18 6.29
CA LYS A 99 17.31 -2.97 6.64
C LYS A 99 16.43 -1.80 7.09
N GLU A 100 15.22 -1.70 6.54
CA GLU A 100 14.27 -0.64 6.83
C GLU A 100 13.16 -1.06 7.81
N LEU A 101 13.26 -2.25 8.41
CA LEU A 101 12.21 -2.86 9.22
C LEU A 101 11.63 -1.89 10.26
N ASP A 102 12.45 -1.37 11.15
CA ASP A 102 11.98 -0.50 12.24
C ASP A 102 11.33 0.78 11.70
N SER A 103 11.85 1.31 10.60
CA SER A 103 11.28 2.47 9.91
C SER A 103 9.88 2.18 9.35
N GLN A 104 9.72 1.02 8.70
CA GLN A 104 8.43 0.60 8.15
C GLN A 104 7.44 0.28 9.27
N VAL A 105 7.87 -0.38 10.34
CA VAL A 105 7.03 -0.68 11.51
C VAL A 105 6.49 0.62 12.13
N ILE A 106 7.35 1.63 12.38
CA ILE A 106 6.89 2.89 12.98
C ILE A 106 5.92 3.65 12.05
N LEU A 107 6.13 3.62 10.73
CA LEU A 107 5.23 4.25 9.77
C LEU A 107 3.85 3.58 9.76
N HIS A 108 3.79 2.25 9.83
CA HIS A 108 2.53 1.51 9.93
C HIS A 108 1.85 1.71 11.27
N ALA A 109 2.58 1.68 12.38
CA ALA A 109 2.05 1.95 13.71
C ALA A 109 1.46 3.36 13.81
N LYS A 110 2.18 4.38 13.31
CA LYS A 110 1.70 5.76 13.22
C LYS A 110 0.40 5.86 12.43
N HIS A 111 0.29 5.16 11.30
CA HIS A 111 -0.93 5.15 10.51
C HIS A 111 -2.10 4.53 11.26
N GLN A 112 -1.91 3.38 11.92
CA GLN A 112 -2.96 2.73 12.72
C GLN A 112 -3.41 3.58 13.90
N VAL A 113 -2.47 4.20 14.63
CA VAL A 113 -2.78 5.12 15.74
C VAL A 113 -3.60 6.30 15.24
N ARG A 114 -3.16 6.94 14.15
CA ARG A 114 -3.89 8.05 13.54
C ARG A 114 -5.32 7.65 13.16
N LYS A 115 -5.50 6.48 12.55
CA LYS A 115 -6.82 5.97 12.16
C LYS A 115 -7.72 5.73 13.38
N LYS A 116 -7.19 5.15 14.45
CA LYS A 116 -7.94 4.99 15.70
C LYS A 116 -8.39 6.34 16.26
N LEU A 117 -7.51 7.35 16.26
CA LEU A 117 -7.86 8.70 16.68
C LEU A 117 -8.95 9.33 15.82
N GLU A 118 -8.84 9.25 14.48
CA GLU A 118 -9.81 9.82 13.53
C GLU A 118 -11.21 9.18 13.65
N THR A 119 -11.28 7.89 13.95
CA THR A 119 -12.56 7.15 14.03
C THR A 119 -13.22 7.23 15.40
N THR A 120 -12.50 7.68 16.42
CA THR A 120 -12.99 7.64 17.80
C THR A 120 -13.72 8.93 18.20
N VAL A 121 -13.52 10.07 17.53
CA VAL A 121 -14.22 11.30 17.87
C VAL A 121 -15.69 11.20 17.41
N ASP A 122 -16.59 10.96 18.36
CA ASP A 122 -18.03 10.85 18.08
C ASP A 122 -18.62 12.24 17.80
N ARG A 123 -19.42 12.33 16.73
CA ARG A 123 -20.18 13.55 16.37
C ARG A 123 -21.30 13.89 17.37
N LYS A 124 -21.60 13.01 18.31
CA LYS A 124 -22.64 13.20 19.34
C LYS A 124 -22.15 13.98 20.57
N ILE A 125 -20.86 14.30 20.66
CA ILE A 125 -20.31 15.10 21.75
C ILE A 125 -20.76 16.54 21.60
N THR A 126 -21.44 17.06 22.62
CA THR A 126 -22.06 18.39 22.60
C THR A 126 -21.58 19.32 23.71
N THR A 127 -20.85 18.80 24.71
CA THR A 127 -20.31 19.58 25.83
C THR A 127 -18.80 19.39 25.98
N VAL A 128 -18.14 20.36 26.66
CA VAL A 128 -16.69 20.31 26.90
C VAL A 128 -16.32 19.17 27.84
N GLU A 129 -17.14 18.90 28.83
CA GLU A 129 -16.95 17.82 29.80
C GLU A 129 -16.97 16.47 29.07
N GLN A 130 -17.98 16.23 28.21
CA GLN A 130 -18.06 15.01 27.39
C GLN A 130 -16.85 14.87 26.46
N LEU A 131 -16.38 15.99 25.88
CA LEU A 131 -15.19 15.97 25.04
C LEU A 131 -13.94 15.61 25.82
N THR A 132 -13.77 16.14 27.05
CA THR A 132 -12.62 15.86 27.91
C THR A 132 -12.58 14.38 28.32
N GLU A 133 -13.70 13.85 28.83
CA GLU A 133 -13.82 12.43 29.20
C GLU A 133 -13.54 11.52 28.02
N HIS A 134 -14.03 11.89 26.84
CA HIS A 134 -13.84 11.13 25.62
C HIS A 134 -12.37 11.10 25.18
N VAL A 135 -11.66 12.24 25.21
CA VAL A 135 -10.22 12.30 24.90
C VAL A 135 -9.39 11.48 25.88
N GLU A 136 -9.73 11.51 27.18
CA GLU A 136 -9.09 10.65 28.18
C GLU A 136 -9.33 9.16 27.91
N SER A 137 -10.55 8.79 27.52
CA SER A 137 -10.89 7.41 27.15
C SER A 137 -10.11 6.92 25.93
N ILE A 138 -9.92 7.78 24.93
CA ILE A 138 -9.10 7.48 23.75
C ILE A 138 -7.66 7.16 24.16
N ARG A 139 -7.08 7.99 25.02
CA ARG A 139 -5.71 7.80 25.53
C ARG A 139 -5.55 6.44 26.21
N LEU A 140 -6.54 5.99 26.96
CA LEU A 140 -6.52 4.71 27.65
C LEU A 140 -6.71 3.50 26.71
N ASN A 141 -7.41 3.70 25.59
CA ASN A 141 -7.77 2.62 24.65
C ASN A 141 -6.78 2.42 23.50
N ILE A 142 -5.81 3.34 23.33
CA ILE A 142 -4.80 3.21 22.27
C ILE A 142 -3.48 2.72 22.85
N HIS A 143 -3.27 1.41 22.78
CA HIS A 143 -2.05 0.76 23.24
C HIS A 143 -0.98 0.80 22.14
N VAL A 144 -0.22 1.91 22.09
CA VAL A 144 0.77 2.16 21.00
C VAL A 144 1.87 1.09 20.97
N GLU A 145 2.34 0.67 22.14
CA GLU A 145 3.39 -0.35 22.25
C GLU A 145 2.94 -1.71 21.72
N GLU A 146 1.70 -2.10 22.00
CA GLU A 146 1.10 -3.33 21.50
C GLU A 146 0.92 -3.27 19.97
N ILE A 147 0.45 -2.14 19.44
CA ILE A 147 0.34 -1.93 17.99
C ILE A 147 1.70 -2.07 17.32
N TYR A 148 2.73 -1.42 17.88
CA TYR A 148 4.08 -1.51 17.37
C TYR A 148 4.62 -2.94 17.37
N LYS A 149 4.47 -3.63 18.52
CA LYS A 149 4.93 -5.00 18.71
C LYS A 149 4.29 -5.96 17.73
N ASN A 150 2.97 -5.90 17.57
CA ASN A 150 2.23 -6.77 16.67
C ASN A 150 2.67 -6.59 15.21
N ILE A 151 2.85 -5.34 14.77
CA ILE A 151 3.34 -5.04 13.40
C ILE A 151 4.77 -5.54 13.23
N LYS A 152 5.62 -5.37 14.26
CA LYS A 152 7.01 -5.82 14.19
C LYS A 152 7.10 -7.34 14.06
N GLU A 153 6.38 -8.08 14.89
CA GLU A 153 6.31 -9.54 14.83
C GLU A 153 5.78 -10.04 13.47
N GLU A 154 4.75 -9.37 12.94
CA GLU A 154 4.23 -9.68 11.61
C GLU A 154 5.29 -9.49 10.52
N PHE A 155 6.00 -8.36 10.51
CA PHE A 155 7.01 -8.04 9.48
C PHE A 155 8.26 -8.91 9.62
N GLU A 156 8.68 -9.23 10.84
CA GLU A 156 9.76 -10.18 11.10
C GLU A 156 9.42 -11.56 10.53
N SER A 157 8.17 -12.01 10.71
CA SER A 157 7.72 -13.29 10.15
C SER A 157 7.78 -13.32 8.62
N TYR A 158 7.53 -12.19 7.95
CA TYR A 158 7.66 -12.10 6.49
C TYR A 158 9.11 -12.19 6.02
N ILE A 159 10.05 -11.69 6.81
CA ILE A 159 11.49 -11.78 6.53
C ILE A 159 11.97 -13.23 6.75
N GLU A 160 11.63 -13.81 7.90
CA GLU A 160 12.02 -15.19 8.26
C GLU A 160 11.51 -16.23 7.27
N THR A 161 10.29 -16.08 6.79
CA THR A 161 9.68 -16.97 5.80
C THR A 161 9.96 -16.55 4.36
N GLU A 162 10.72 -15.47 4.16
CA GLU A 162 10.93 -14.84 2.85
C GLU A 162 9.64 -14.66 2.05
N ASN A 163 8.57 -14.26 2.71
CA ASN A 163 7.26 -14.06 2.09
C ASN A 163 7.23 -12.80 1.23
N TYR A 164 7.80 -12.92 0.04
CA TYR A 164 7.95 -11.83 -0.91
C TYR A 164 6.66 -11.07 -1.22
N LYS A 165 5.56 -11.82 -1.40
CA LYS A 165 4.25 -11.22 -1.69
C LYS A 165 3.75 -10.36 -0.54
N SER A 166 3.89 -10.81 0.71
CA SER A 166 3.51 -10.04 1.89
C SER A 166 4.41 -8.81 2.07
N ILE A 167 5.71 -8.94 1.80
CA ILE A 167 6.64 -7.80 1.82
C ILE A 167 6.20 -6.76 0.80
N LEU A 168 5.94 -7.10 -0.47
CA LEU A 168 5.48 -6.14 -1.48
C LEU A 168 4.16 -5.45 -1.10
N ARG A 169 3.31 -6.12 -0.33
CA ARG A 169 2.03 -5.56 0.13
C ARG A 169 2.20 -4.48 1.18
N VAL A 170 3.21 -4.58 2.04
CA VAL A 170 3.41 -3.67 3.18
C VAL A 170 4.57 -2.70 3.00
N TYR A 171 5.53 -3.02 2.13
CA TYR A 171 6.71 -2.21 1.90
C TYR A 171 6.38 -0.97 1.06
N ASN A 172 6.00 0.09 1.74
CA ASN A 172 5.66 1.37 1.13
C ASN A 172 6.93 2.18 0.85
N GLN A 173 7.60 1.82 -0.26
CA GLN A 173 8.87 2.42 -0.69
C GLN A 173 8.88 2.63 -2.21
N LYS A 174 8.83 3.88 -2.64
CA LYS A 174 8.81 4.27 -4.07
C LYS A 174 10.07 3.90 -4.84
N GLY A 175 11.19 3.78 -4.13
CA GLY A 175 12.48 3.43 -4.74
C GLY A 175 12.76 1.92 -4.84
N ILE A 176 11.79 1.05 -4.63
CA ILE A 176 12.04 -0.41 -4.59
C ILE A 176 12.56 -0.95 -5.93
N LEU A 177 12.04 -0.48 -7.06
CA LEU A 177 12.44 -0.95 -8.39
C LEU A 177 13.95 -0.72 -8.66
N PRO A 178 14.50 0.49 -8.57
CA PRO A 178 15.93 0.71 -8.76
C PRO A 178 16.78 0.04 -7.66
N GLN A 179 16.32 0.03 -6.41
CA GLN A 179 17.08 -0.52 -5.29
C GLN A 179 17.13 -2.05 -5.31
N SER A 180 16.14 -2.72 -5.88
CA SER A 180 16.11 -4.18 -6.08
C SER A 180 17.15 -4.65 -7.08
N ARG A 181 17.76 -3.74 -7.86
CA ARG A 181 18.70 -4.01 -8.95
C ARG A 181 18.10 -4.83 -10.11
N LEU A 182 16.78 -4.90 -10.23
CA LEU A 182 16.11 -5.66 -11.30
C LEU A 182 16.66 -5.29 -12.69
N CYS A 183 16.75 -4.00 -13.00
CA CYS A 183 17.28 -3.56 -14.29
C CYS A 183 18.73 -4.03 -14.52
N ALA A 184 19.61 -3.92 -13.52
CA ALA A 184 21.00 -4.39 -13.61
C ALA A 184 21.10 -5.90 -13.80
N ILE A 185 20.31 -6.69 -13.05
CA ILE A 185 20.23 -8.16 -13.16
C ILE A 185 19.74 -8.55 -14.56
N CYS A 186 18.76 -7.85 -15.10
CA CYS A 186 18.24 -8.07 -16.45
C CYS A 186 19.15 -7.51 -17.57
N GLY A 187 20.16 -6.72 -17.25
CA GLY A 187 21.02 -6.07 -18.25
C GLY A 187 20.31 -4.92 -18.99
N ILE A 188 19.26 -4.35 -18.39
CA ILE A 188 18.56 -3.19 -18.92
C ILE A 188 19.26 -1.94 -18.39
N SER A 189 19.66 -1.03 -19.32
CA SER A 189 20.17 0.26 -18.86
C SER A 189 19.03 1.09 -18.28
N ASN A 190 19.23 1.66 -17.06
CA ASN A 190 18.37 2.69 -16.51
C ASN A 190 18.47 3.98 -17.37
N LYS A 191 17.97 3.95 -18.57
CA LYS A 191 17.63 5.18 -19.27
C LYS A 191 16.14 5.37 -19.03
N GLU A 192 15.88 6.47 -18.33
CA GLU A 192 14.56 7.01 -18.03
C GLU A 192 13.56 6.86 -19.18
#